data_499f311f556fd6180103237a4d67060e
#
_entry.id   499f311f556fd6180103237a4d67060e
#
_cell.length_a   1.000
_cell.length_b   1.000
_cell.length_c   1.000
_cell.angle_alpha   90.00
_cell.angle_beta   90.00
_cell.angle_gamma   90.00
#
_symmetry.space_group_name_H-M   'P 1'
#
loop_
_entity.id
_entity.type
_entity.pdbx_description
1 polymer ?
#
loop_
_entity_poly.entity_id
_entity_poly.type
_entity_poly.pdbx_seq_one_letter_code
_entity_poly.pdbx_strand_id
1 'polypeptide(L)'
;MQFYDFKEIEERVILIGVQTEQDEDVAASLDELEELAATAGAVTVGKVIQNREAVHPGTYIGKGKIEEVAALLAAYDANGVICDDELSPAQMNNLERELDCKVMDRTLLILDIFAGRATTCLLYTSPSP
;
A
#
# COMPACT_ATOMS: atom_id res chain seq x y z
N MET A 1 3.43 -22.44 -19.95
CA MET A 1 2.86 -22.22 -19.71
C MET A 1 2.30 -21.85 -18.50
N GLN A 2 2.51 -22.12 -17.51
CA GLN A 2 1.93 -21.75 -16.38
C GLN A 2 2.26 -20.47 -15.85
N PHE A 3 3.30 -19.91 -16.28
CA PHE A 3 3.67 -18.66 -15.76
C PHE A 3 2.64 -17.63 -16.05
N TYR A 4 1.75 -17.86 -16.97
CA TYR A 4 0.82 -16.85 -17.21
C TYR A 4 -0.19 -16.82 -16.11
N ASP A 5 -0.18 -17.73 -15.22
CA ASP A 5 -1.05 -17.67 -14.10
C ASP A 5 -0.76 -16.47 -13.25
N PHE A 6 0.47 -16.01 -13.23
CA PHE A 6 0.77 -14.85 -12.45
C PHE A 6 0.02 -13.65 -12.90
N LYS A 7 -0.27 -13.55 -14.16
CA LYS A 7 -0.96 -12.42 -14.63
C LYS A 7 -2.36 -12.40 -14.19
N GLU A 8 -2.90 -13.54 -13.89
CA GLU A 8 -4.25 -13.61 -13.46
C GLU A 8 -4.40 -13.20 -12.02
N ILE A 9 -3.31 -13.18 -11.28
CA ILE A 9 -3.36 -12.78 -9.90
C ILE A 9 -3.06 -11.31 -9.84
N GLU A 10 -4.09 -10.51 -9.98
CA GLU A 10 -3.93 -9.09 -9.98
C GLU A 10 -3.81 -8.59 -8.56
N GLU A 11 -2.83 -7.75 -8.30
CA GLU A 11 -2.72 -7.13 -6.98
C GLU A 11 -3.67 -5.95 -6.94
N ARG A 12 -4.68 -6.06 -6.11
CA ARG A 12 -5.68 -5.01 -5.97
C ARG A 12 -5.51 -4.43 -4.58
N VAL A 13 -5.23 -3.15 -4.52
CA VAL A 13 -4.86 -2.53 -3.26
C VAL A 13 -5.74 -1.35 -2.93
N ILE A 14 -5.83 -1.07 -1.63
CA ILE A 14 -6.49 0.13 -1.14
C ILE A 14 -5.40 1.02 -0.55
N LEU A 15 -5.43 2.28 -0.91
CA LEU A 15 -4.45 3.23 -0.40
C LEU A 15 -5.02 3.93 0.82
N ILE A 16 -4.21 4.10 1.84
CA ILE A 16 -4.64 4.69 3.10
C ILE A 16 -3.73 5.86 3.44
N GLY A 17 -4.33 6.97 3.80
CA GLY A 17 -3.57 8.13 4.25
C GLY A 17 -4.22 8.75 5.48
N VAL A 18 -3.41 9.42 6.29
CA VAL A 18 -3.89 10.14 7.45
C VAL A 18 -3.62 11.62 7.22
N GLN A 19 -4.69 12.40 7.23
CA GLN A 19 -4.58 13.85 7.06
C GLN A 19 -4.46 14.48 8.44
N THR A 20 -3.32 15.07 8.74
CA THR A 20 -3.13 15.79 9.99
C THR A 20 -3.07 17.26 9.67
N GLU A 21 -3.07 18.09 10.71
CA GLU A 21 -3.01 19.51 10.49
C GLU A 21 -1.69 19.96 9.89
N GLN A 22 -0.65 19.14 10.09
CA GLN A 22 0.67 19.51 9.62
C GLN A 22 0.91 19.04 8.20
N ASP A 23 0.14 18.07 7.74
CA ASP A 23 0.33 17.58 6.38
C ASP A 23 -0.40 18.48 5.42
N GLU A 24 0.15 18.60 4.23
CA GLU A 24 -0.44 19.51 3.29
C GLU A 24 -1.65 18.92 2.60
N ASP A 25 -1.46 17.99 1.75
CA ASP A 25 -2.56 17.48 0.95
C ASP A 25 -2.40 15.98 0.77
N VAL A 26 -3.04 15.24 1.63
CA VAL A 26 -2.93 13.78 1.58
C VAL A 26 -3.62 13.23 0.34
N ALA A 27 -4.68 13.90 -0.14
CA ALA A 27 -5.34 13.41 -1.34
C ALA A 27 -4.38 13.44 -2.54
N ALA A 28 -3.62 14.52 -2.68
CA ALA A 28 -2.64 14.60 -3.76
C ALA A 28 -1.53 13.57 -3.56
N SER A 29 -1.13 13.35 -2.31
CA SER A 29 -0.10 12.36 -2.02
C SER A 29 -0.59 10.97 -2.37
N LEU A 30 -1.86 10.66 -2.12
CA LEU A 30 -2.40 9.37 -2.49
C LEU A 30 -2.49 9.21 -4.02
N ASP A 31 -2.71 10.29 -4.75
CA ASP A 31 -2.69 10.21 -6.20
C ASP A 31 -1.30 9.83 -6.69
N GLU A 32 -0.25 10.38 -6.09
CA GLU A 32 1.11 9.99 -6.43
C GLU A 32 1.37 8.55 -6.05
N LEU A 33 0.87 8.14 -4.91
CA LEU A 33 1.05 6.78 -4.45
C LEU A 33 0.36 5.80 -5.40
N GLU A 34 -0.77 6.20 -5.96
CA GLU A 34 -1.47 5.37 -6.92
C GLU A 34 -0.61 5.14 -8.16
N GLU A 35 0.09 6.17 -8.62
CA GLU A 35 0.97 6.01 -9.75
C GLU A 35 2.14 5.10 -9.43
N LEU A 36 2.67 5.21 -8.23
CA LEU A 36 3.73 4.32 -7.81
C LEU A 36 3.24 2.88 -7.74
N ALA A 37 2.04 2.68 -7.24
CA ALA A 37 1.47 1.33 -7.17
C ALA A 37 1.28 0.76 -8.57
N ALA A 38 0.83 1.58 -9.51
CA ALA A 38 0.66 1.12 -10.88
C ALA A 38 2.01 0.73 -11.49
N THR A 39 3.05 1.49 -11.19
CA THR A 39 4.39 1.15 -11.66
C THR A 39 4.83 -0.20 -11.12
N ALA A 40 4.43 -0.53 -9.91
CA ALA A 40 4.77 -1.81 -9.31
C ALA A 40 3.84 -2.93 -9.75
N GLY A 41 2.84 -2.63 -10.56
CA GLY A 41 1.95 -3.66 -11.07
C GLY A 41 0.68 -3.86 -10.28
N ALA A 42 0.34 -2.95 -9.40
CA ALA A 42 -0.85 -3.07 -8.58
C ALA A 42 -1.94 -2.14 -9.07
N VAL A 43 -3.18 -2.55 -8.87
CA VAL A 43 -4.33 -1.76 -9.26
C VAL A 43 -4.95 -1.18 -8.01
N THR A 44 -5.14 0.12 -7.97
CA THR A 44 -5.76 0.78 -6.84
C THR A 44 -7.27 0.72 -7.00
N VAL A 45 -7.94 0.06 -6.06
CA VAL A 45 -9.39 -0.08 -6.13
C VAL A 45 -10.10 0.82 -5.13
N GLY A 46 -9.36 1.49 -4.26
CA GLY A 46 -9.98 2.44 -3.33
C GLY A 46 -8.93 3.27 -2.63
N LYS A 47 -9.36 4.41 -2.11
CA LYS A 47 -8.51 5.30 -1.34
C LYS A 47 -9.28 5.70 -0.09
N VAL A 48 -8.59 5.69 1.04
CA VAL A 48 -9.20 6.01 2.33
C VAL A 48 -8.34 7.06 3.02
N ILE A 49 -8.96 8.13 3.47
CA ILE A 49 -8.26 9.17 4.20
C ILE A 49 -8.95 9.33 5.54
N GLN A 50 -8.15 9.32 6.60
CA GLN A 50 -8.67 9.58 7.93
C GLN A 50 -8.09 10.89 8.44
N ASN A 51 -8.95 11.77 8.93
CA ASN A 51 -8.49 13.01 9.53
C ASN A 51 -8.21 12.76 10.99
N ARG A 52 -6.99 13.06 11.44
CA ARG A 52 -6.60 12.88 12.82
C ARG A 52 -5.57 13.94 13.16
N GLU A 53 -5.39 14.18 14.45
CA GLU A 53 -4.33 15.08 14.87
C GLU A 53 -2.97 14.46 14.65
N ALA A 54 -2.89 13.14 14.76
CA ALA A 54 -1.65 12.42 14.55
C ALA A 54 -1.97 11.00 14.19
N VAL A 55 -0.99 10.30 13.59
CA VAL A 55 -1.21 8.90 13.25
C VAL A 55 -1.33 8.08 14.52
N HIS A 56 -2.08 7.01 14.44
CA HIS A 56 -2.26 6.13 15.59
C HIS A 56 -0.96 5.37 15.82
N PRO A 57 -0.41 5.40 17.03
CA PRO A 57 0.90 4.81 17.27
C PRO A 57 0.93 3.28 17.09
N GLY A 58 -0.20 2.61 17.27
CA GLY A 58 -0.20 1.17 17.17
C GLY A 58 -0.61 0.64 15.81
N THR A 59 -1.53 1.32 15.12
CA THR A 59 -2.08 0.80 13.87
C THR A 59 -2.16 1.82 12.76
N TYR A 60 -1.58 3.01 12.95
CA TYR A 60 -1.56 4.06 11.95
C TYR A 60 -2.92 4.74 11.80
N ILE A 61 -4.00 3.99 11.71
CA ILE A 61 -5.35 4.56 11.62
C ILE A 61 -6.16 4.03 12.79
N GLY A 62 -7.27 4.70 13.09
CA GLY A 62 -8.09 4.31 14.21
C GLY A 62 -8.91 3.08 13.92
N LYS A 63 -9.48 2.52 14.99
CA LYS A 63 -10.18 1.25 14.89
C LYS A 63 -11.38 1.31 13.95
N GLY A 64 -12.14 2.39 14.01
CA GLY A 64 -13.29 2.52 13.12
C GLY A 64 -12.87 2.54 11.67
N LYS A 65 -11.75 3.19 11.38
CA LYS A 65 -11.27 3.25 10.02
C LYS A 65 -10.72 1.89 9.57
N ILE A 66 -10.14 1.13 10.50
CA ILE A 66 -9.70 -0.22 10.20
C ILE A 66 -10.89 -1.07 9.75
N GLU A 67 -12.02 -0.94 10.45
CA GLU A 67 -13.20 -1.69 10.08
C GLU A 67 -13.71 -1.28 8.70
N GLU A 68 -13.65 0.01 8.41
CA GLU A 68 -14.05 0.50 7.11
C GLU A 68 -13.17 -0.07 6.01
N VAL A 69 -11.85 -0.09 6.24
CA VAL A 69 -10.92 -0.64 5.26
C VAL A 69 -11.16 -2.13 5.08
N ALA A 70 -11.41 -2.85 6.18
CA ALA A 70 -11.67 -4.27 6.08
C ALA A 70 -12.92 -4.55 5.22
N ALA A 71 -13.95 -3.72 5.37
CA ALA A 71 -15.15 -3.87 4.56
C ALA A 71 -14.84 -3.61 3.09
N LEU A 72 -14.01 -2.61 2.81
CA LEU A 72 -13.65 -2.31 1.43
C LEU A 72 -12.80 -3.41 0.82
N LEU A 73 -11.91 -4.01 1.61
CA LEU A 73 -11.10 -5.11 1.11
C LEU A 73 -12.01 -6.25 0.64
N ALA A 74 -13.03 -6.55 1.42
CA ALA A 74 -13.96 -7.60 1.04
C ALA A 74 -14.83 -7.19 -0.14
N ALA A 75 -15.29 -5.95 -0.15
CA ALA A 75 -16.19 -5.49 -1.20
C ALA A 75 -15.53 -5.44 -2.57
N TYR A 76 -14.26 -5.04 -2.60
CA TYR A 76 -13.57 -4.92 -3.88
C TYR A 76 -12.62 -6.08 -4.15
N ASP A 77 -12.64 -7.07 -3.29
CA ASP A 77 -11.78 -8.24 -3.44
C ASP A 77 -10.32 -7.80 -3.53
N ALA A 78 -9.95 -6.87 -2.66
CA ALA A 78 -8.59 -6.38 -2.62
C ALA A 78 -7.74 -7.30 -1.76
N ASN A 79 -6.46 -7.42 -2.08
CA ASN A 79 -5.60 -8.34 -1.36
C ASN A 79 -4.47 -7.63 -0.63
N GLY A 80 -4.48 -6.32 -0.58
CA GLY A 80 -3.47 -5.61 0.19
C GLY A 80 -3.82 -4.15 0.37
N VAL A 81 -3.06 -3.49 1.25
CA VAL A 81 -3.20 -2.06 1.46
C VAL A 81 -1.82 -1.43 1.41
N ILE A 82 -1.76 -0.17 0.99
CA ILE A 82 -0.54 0.59 0.97
C ILE A 82 -0.80 1.88 1.72
N CYS A 83 0.05 2.16 2.72
CA CYS A 83 -0.09 3.35 3.52
C CYS A 83 0.84 4.43 3.01
N ASP A 84 0.35 5.67 3.04
CA ASP A 84 1.07 6.78 2.43
C ASP A 84 2.28 7.22 3.24
N ASP A 85 2.33 6.88 4.51
CA ASP A 85 3.43 7.24 5.39
C ASP A 85 4.26 6.02 5.71
N GLU A 86 5.48 6.27 6.19
CA GLU A 86 6.33 5.17 6.61
C GLU A 86 5.82 4.63 7.94
N LEU A 87 5.65 3.34 8.04
CA LEU A 87 5.13 2.71 9.25
C LEU A 87 6.24 2.04 10.03
N SER A 88 6.10 2.03 11.35
CA SER A 88 7.01 1.24 12.17
C SER A 88 6.66 -0.24 11.98
N PRO A 89 7.60 -1.14 12.30
CA PRO A 89 7.29 -2.57 12.22
C PRO A 89 6.09 -2.97 13.05
N ALA A 90 5.91 -2.35 14.21
CA ALA A 90 4.77 -2.67 15.06
C ALA A 90 3.47 -2.24 14.39
N GLN A 91 3.44 -1.05 13.79
CA GLN A 91 2.25 -0.58 13.11
C GLN A 91 1.91 -1.50 11.94
N MET A 92 2.92 -1.90 11.20
CA MET A 92 2.70 -2.74 10.05
C MET A 92 2.17 -4.12 10.44
N ASN A 93 2.79 -4.72 11.46
CA ASN A 93 2.34 -6.03 11.93
C ASN A 93 0.92 -5.97 12.50
N ASN A 94 0.61 -4.91 13.22
CA ASN A 94 -0.71 -4.79 13.79
C ASN A 94 -1.77 -4.62 12.72
N LEU A 95 -1.47 -3.82 11.70
CA LEU A 95 -2.41 -3.65 10.61
C LEU A 95 -2.61 -4.95 9.84
N GLU A 96 -1.54 -5.69 9.60
CA GLU A 96 -1.68 -6.97 8.91
C GLU A 96 -2.58 -7.91 9.66
N ARG A 97 -2.44 -7.90 10.99
CA ARG A 97 -3.24 -8.78 11.81
C ARG A 97 -4.70 -8.34 11.81
N GLU A 98 -4.94 -7.04 11.91
CA GLU A 98 -6.30 -6.54 11.97
C GLU A 98 -7.00 -6.66 10.62
N LEU A 99 -6.30 -6.46 9.53
CA LEU A 99 -6.93 -6.48 8.22
C LEU A 99 -6.80 -7.83 7.52
N ASP A 100 -5.95 -8.69 8.03
CA ASP A 100 -5.72 -10.02 7.47
C ASP A 100 -5.37 -9.93 5.99
N CYS A 101 -4.46 -9.03 5.66
CA CYS A 101 -4.01 -8.87 4.30
C CYS A 101 -2.60 -8.32 4.32
N LYS A 102 -1.98 -8.25 3.15
CA LYS A 102 -0.64 -7.71 3.02
C LYS A 102 -0.68 -6.21 3.22
N VAL A 103 0.26 -5.68 3.99
CA VAL A 103 0.36 -4.26 4.26
C VAL A 103 1.73 -3.78 3.84
N MET A 104 1.77 -2.70 3.07
CA MET A 104 3.01 -2.05 2.69
C MET A 104 2.92 -0.59 3.03
N ASP A 105 4.05 0.07 3.14
CA ASP A 105 4.05 1.51 3.25
C ASP A 105 4.75 2.08 2.01
N ARG A 106 4.80 3.40 1.95
CA ARG A 106 5.36 4.05 0.78
C ARG A 106 6.80 3.65 0.55
N THR A 107 7.57 3.55 1.62
CA THR A 107 8.97 3.20 1.52
C THR A 107 9.16 1.79 0.95
N LEU A 108 8.38 0.83 1.43
CA LEU A 108 8.49 -0.52 0.92
C LEU A 108 8.07 -0.60 -0.54
N LEU A 109 7.07 0.17 -0.94
CA LEU A 109 6.63 0.18 -2.32
C LEU A 109 7.73 0.70 -3.21
N ILE A 110 8.40 1.77 -2.82
CA ILE A 110 9.48 2.33 -3.60
C ILE A 110 10.65 1.35 -3.69
N LEU A 111 10.95 0.67 -2.58
CA LEU A 111 12.01 -0.31 -2.60
C LEU A 111 11.66 -1.48 -3.51
N ASP A 112 10.39 -1.87 -3.54
CA ASP A 112 9.96 -2.94 -4.40
C ASP A 112 10.14 -2.57 -5.86
N ILE A 113 9.84 -1.33 -6.23
CA ILE A 113 10.03 -0.85 -7.58
C ILE A 113 11.51 -0.86 -7.94
N PHE A 114 12.37 -0.37 -7.04
CA PHE A 114 13.79 -0.35 -7.30
C PHE A 114 14.39 -1.75 -7.33
N ALA A 115 13.76 -2.69 -6.69
CA ALA A 115 14.27 -4.06 -6.72
C ALA A 115 14.00 -4.75 -8.05
N GLY A 116 13.34 -4.04 -8.96
CA GLY A 116 13.20 -4.58 -10.29
C GLY A 116 11.90 -5.25 -10.60
N ARG A 117 10.94 -5.17 -9.68
CA ARG A 117 9.70 -5.78 -9.97
C ARG A 117 9.08 -5.22 -11.21
N ALA A 118 9.19 -3.91 -11.40
CA ALA A 118 8.58 -3.26 -12.51
C ALA A 118 9.49 -3.22 -13.71
N THR A 119 10.80 -3.33 -13.51
CA THR A 119 11.70 -3.21 -14.64
C THR A 119 12.66 -4.32 -14.61
N THR A 120 12.24 -5.44 -15.02
CA THR A 120 13.05 -6.58 -14.97
C THR A 120 14.29 -6.46 -15.74
N CYS A 121 14.27 -5.67 -16.77
CA CYS A 121 15.45 -5.59 -17.58
C CYS A 121 16.61 -5.03 -16.83
N LEU A 122 16.39 -4.33 -15.76
CA LEU A 122 17.50 -3.82 -15.05
C LEU A 122 18.18 -4.81 -14.22
N LEU A 123 17.50 -5.87 -13.93
CA LEU A 123 18.09 -6.76 -13.06
C LEU A 123 19.34 -7.28 -13.46
N TYR A 124 19.46 -7.55 -14.72
CA TYR A 124 20.61 -8.14 -15.04
C TYR A 124 21.66 -7.27 -15.16
N THR A 125 21.31 -6.12 -15.18
CA THR A 125 22.44 -5.31 -15.26
C THR A 125 23.01 -5.30 -13.95
N SER A 126 22.28 -5.61 -13.19
CA SER A 126 22.88 -5.52 -12.06
C SER A 126 23.62 -6.45 -11.58
N PRO A 127 23.63 -7.00 -11.83
CA PRO A 127 24.19 -7.54 -11.34
C PRO A 127 25.07 -7.65 -11.06
N SER A 128 24.89 -7.44 -11.25
CA SER A 128 25.59 -7.58 -11.13
C SER A 128 26.16 -7.52 -10.67
N PRO A 129 26.34 -7.57 -10.57
CA PRO A 129 26.94 -7.49 -10.12
C PRO A 129 27.25 -7.26 -9.71
#